data_d68cd965c91095b5e554ec07e3e61129
#
_entry.id   d68cd965c91095b5e554ec07e3e61129
#
_cell.length_a   1.000
_cell.length_b   1.000
_cell.length_c   1.000
_cell.angle_alpha   90.00
_cell.angle_beta   90.00
_cell.angle_gamma   90.00
#
_symmetry.space_group_name_H-M   'P 1'
#
loop_
_entity.id
_entity.type
_entity.pdbx_description
1 polymer ?
#
loop_
_entity_poly.entity_id
_entity_poly.type
_entity_poly.pdbx_seq_one_letter_code
_entity_poly.pdbx_strand_id
1 'polypeptide(L)'
;YRAEIGRSFGYATVATVIMIVLAYPLAYVLAFKAGRWKNLMLGLVILPFFITFLVRTIAWKTILADDGFIVEALGTVGLLPPEGRILSTSWAVVGGLVYNFLPFMVLPIYVSLEKIDPRLVEASRDLYSSAGRGFTKVILPLSMPGVLAGSLLCFIPASGDFINADYLGSTKTTMMGTVIQKQFLVVKDYPTAAAMSFVLMAIVLALVLVYTRALGTEDLV
;
A
#
# COMPACT_ATOMS: atom_id res chain seq x y z
N TYR A 1 -5.96 21.94 -9.54
CA TYR A 1 -6.27 20.47 -9.59
C TYR A 1 -5.14 19.62 -10.15
N ARG A 2 -4.21 20.17 -10.97
CA ARG A 2 -3.06 19.41 -11.50
C ARG A 2 -2.11 18.94 -10.41
N ALA A 3 -1.88 19.75 -9.40
CA ALA A 3 -1.01 19.43 -8.28
C ALA A 3 -1.61 18.33 -7.38
N GLU A 4 -2.93 18.36 -7.17
CA GLU A 4 -3.66 17.38 -6.37
C GLU A 4 -3.69 16.01 -7.06
N ILE A 5 -3.91 15.98 -8.38
CA ILE A 5 -3.81 14.79 -9.19
C ILE A 5 -2.38 14.21 -9.10
N GLY A 6 -1.35 15.03 -9.34
CA GLY A 6 0.04 14.60 -9.25
C GLY A 6 0.40 14.03 -7.87
N ARG A 7 -0.09 14.66 -6.78
CA ARG A 7 0.10 14.14 -5.41
C ARG A 7 -0.63 12.83 -5.16
N SER A 8 -1.87 12.70 -5.61
CA SER A 8 -2.64 11.45 -5.47
C SER A 8 -1.90 10.27 -6.07
N PHE A 9 -1.46 10.40 -7.33
CA PHE A 9 -0.72 9.32 -7.99
C PHE A 9 0.70 9.14 -7.43
N GLY A 10 1.38 10.23 -7.06
CA GLY A 10 2.68 10.17 -6.42
C GLY A 10 2.66 9.43 -5.09
N TYR A 11 1.72 9.78 -4.20
CA TYR A 11 1.59 9.11 -2.90
C TYR A 11 1.13 7.66 -3.05
N ALA A 12 0.19 7.38 -3.94
CA ALA A 12 -0.24 6.02 -4.23
C ALA A 12 0.91 5.15 -4.76
N THR A 13 1.74 5.68 -5.66
CA THR A 13 2.91 4.98 -6.20
C THR A 13 3.93 4.71 -5.11
N VAL A 14 4.33 5.72 -4.33
CA VAL A 14 5.30 5.57 -3.24
C VAL A 14 4.78 4.59 -2.20
N ALA A 15 3.52 4.70 -1.79
CA ALA A 15 2.89 3.78 -0.85
C ALA A 15 2.88 2.34 -1.40
N THR A 16 2.54 2.14 -2.68
CA THR A 16 2.53 0.81 -3.31
C THR A 16 3.93 0.19 -3.32
N VAL A 17 4.97 0.96 -3.66
CA VAL A 17 6.36 0.48 -3.63
C VAL A 17 6.77 0.08 -2.21
N ILE A 18 6.48 0.92 -1.21
CA ILE A 18 6.76 0.60 0.20
C ILE A 18 6.00 -0.67 0.62
N MET A 19 4.73 -0.80 0.24
CA MET A 19 3.93 -1.99 0.53
C MET A 19 4.54 -3.26 -0.09
N ILE A 20 5.03 -3.22 -1.34
CA ILE A 20 5.73 -4.37 -1.95
C ILE A 20 6.94 -4.76 -1.12
N VAL A 21 7.77 -3.79 -0.74
CA VAL A 21 9.00 -4.03 0.04
C VAL A 21 8.71 -4.64 1.41
N LEU A 22 7.62 -4.24 2.06
CA LEU A 22 7.22 -4.76 3.38
C LEU A 22 6.43 -6.08 3.26
N ALA A 23 5.51 -6.16 2.31
CA ALA A 23 4.61 -7.31 2.14
C ALA A 23 5.33 -8.54 1.61
N TYR A 24 6.30 -8.37 0.70
CA TYR A 24 6.97 -9.49 0.08
C TYR A 24 7.75 -10.36 1.08
N PRO A 25 8.61 -9.80 1.97
CA PRO A 25 9.27 -10.60 3.02
C PRO A 25 8.27 -11.27 3.96
N LEU A 26 7.21 -10.56 4.34
CA LEU A 26 6.16 -11.11 5.21
C LEU A 26 5.43 -12.28 4.53
N ALA A 27 5.01 -12.12 3.28
CA ALA A 27 4.36 -13.16 2.49
C ALA A 27 5.30 -14.35 2.26
N TYR A 28 6.60 -14.11 2.04
CA TYR A 28 7.61 -15.16 1.91
C TYR A 28 7.76 -15.98 3.19
N VAL A 29 7.80 -15.33 4.35
CA VAL A 29 7.85 -16.03 5.65
C VAL A 29 6.57 -16.84 5.87
N LEU A 30 5.41 -16.30 5.54
CA LEU A 30 4.11 -16.96 5.63
C LEU A 30 4.05 -18.22 4.75
N ALA A 31 4.55 -18.14 3.51
CA ALA A 31 4.48 -19.24 2.55
C ALA A 31 5.47 -20.37 2.88
N PHE A 32 6.73 -20.03 3.24
CA PHE A 32 7.81 -21.01 3.29
C PHE A 32 8.38 -21.29 4.70
N LYS A 33 8.15 -20.41 5.68
CA LYS A 33 8.81 -20.53 7.00
C LYS A 33 7.85 -20.60 8.19
N ALA A 34 6.61 -20.20 8.05
CA ALA A 34 5.67 -20.07 9.18
C ALA A 34 5.24 -21.42 9.78
N GLY A 35 5.25 -22.52 9.01
CA GLY A 35 4.89 -23.86 9.48
C GLY A 35 3.57 -23.87 10.27
N ARG A 36 3.61 -24.35 11.52
CA ARG A 36 2.42 -24.41 12.41
C ARG A 36 1.83 -23.03 12.77
N TRP A 37 2.60 -21.96 12.66
CA TRP A 37 2.16 -20.60 13.00
C TRP A 37 1.51 -19.86 11.84
N LYS A 38 1.46 -20.47 10.65
CA LYS A 38 0.93 -19.89 9.42
C LYS A 38 -0.46 -19.30 9.61
N ASN A 39 -1.40 -20.09 10.14
CA ASN A 39 -2.79 -19.65 10.31
C ASN A 39 -2.91 -18.49 11.32
N LEU A 40 -2.12 -18.51 12.40
CA LEU A 40 -2.07 -17.42 13.35
C LEU A 40 -1.52 -16.13 12.71
N MET A 41 -0.42 -16.22 11.97
CA MET A 41 0.18 -15.06 11.29
C MET A 41 -0.75 -14.50 10.21
N LEU A 42 -1.43 -15.36 9.43
CA LEU A 42 -2.47 -14.92 8.49
C LEU A 42 -3.62 -14.21 9.22
N GLY A 43 -4.08 -14.77 10.34
CA GLY A 43 -5.07 -14.14 11.19
C GLY A 43 -4.63 -12.74 11.65
N LEU A 44 -3.39 -12.58 12.08
CA LEU A 44 -2.84 -11.29 12.50
C LEU A 44 -2.75 -10.27 11.35
N VAL A 45 -2.45 -10.71 10.13
CA VAL A 45 -2.46 -9.84 8.93
C VAL A 45 -3.87 -9.37 8.60
N ILE A 46 -4.87 -10.23 8.79
CA ILE A 46 -6.28 -9.93 8.47
C ILE A 46 -6.96 -9.18 9.64
N LEU A 47 -6.50 -9.35 10.87
CA LEU A 47 -7.11 -8.77 12.08
C LEU A 47 -7.46 -7.27 11.95
N PRO A 48 -6.59 -6.40 11.39
CA PRO A 48 -6.91 -4.99 11.22
C PRO A 48 -8.16 -4.71 10.39
N PHE A 49 -8.60 -5.62 9.52
CA PHE A 49 -9.82 -5.42 8.73
C PHE A 49 -11.11 -5.46 9.54
N PHE A 50 -11.10 -6.05 10.72
CA PHE A 50 -12.25 -6.05 11.62
C PHE A 50 -12.47 -4.68 12.29
N ILE A 51 -11.50 -3.77 12.15
CA ILE A 51 -11.62 -2.37 12.60
C ILE A 51 -11.89 -1.50 11.37
N THR A 52 -12.87 -0.60 11.47
CA THR A 52 -13.20 0.28 10.34
C THR A 52 -12.02 1.15 9.94
N PHE A 53 -11.89 1.43 8.64
CA PHE A 53 -10.81 2.22 8.05
C PHE A 53 -10.63 3.57 8.76
N LEU A 54 -11.74 4.28 9.02
CA LEU A 54 -11.73 5.58 9.66
C LEU A 54 -11.14 5.52 11.09
N VAL A 55 -11.56 4.53 11.89
CA VAL A 55 -11.06 4.36 13.27
C VAL A 55 -9.57 4.09 13.29
N ARG A 56 -9.07 3.27 12.38
CA ARG A 56 -7.64 3.02 12.22
C ARG A 56 -6.88 4.29 11.87
N THR A 57 -7.39 5.10 10.96
CA THR A 57 -6.75 6.36 10.58
C THR A 57 -6.77 7.39 11.70
N ILE A 58 -7.86 7.47 12.50
CA ILE A 58 -7.92 8.33 13.68
C ILE A 58 -6.93 7.86 14.75
N ALA A 59 -6.79 6.55 14.97
CA ALA A 59 -5.78 6.01 15.88
C ALA A 59 -4.36 6.41 15.43
N TRP A 60 -4.05 6.32 14.13
CA TRP A 60 -2.78 6.81 13.59
C TRP A 60 -2.59 8.31 13.82
N LYS A 61 -3.64 9.12 13.64
CA LYS A 61 -3.58 10.56 13.95
C LYS A 61 -3.17 10.82 15.39
N THR A 62 -3.75 10.09 16.35
CA THR A 62 -3.39 10.21 17.78
C THR A 62 -1.97 9.75 18.06
N ILE A 63 -1.53 8.64 17.44
CA ILE A 63 -0.17 8.10 17.63
C ILE A 63 0.90 9.00 17.04
N LEU A 64 0.62 9.69 15.93
CA LEU A 64 1.55 10.58 15.23
C LEU A 64 1.40 12.05 15.65
N ALA A 65 0.50 12.38 16.59
CA ALA A 65 0.38 13.73 17.13
C ALA A 65 1.68 14.19 17.79
N ASP A 66 1.87 15.48 17.91
CA ASP A 66 3.12 16.07 18.46
C ASP A 66 3.39 15.60 19.91
N ASP A 67 2.33 15.27 20.65
CA ASP A 67 2.34 14.67 22.00
C ASP A 67 2.16 13.14 21.96
N GLY A 68 2.24 12.54 20.80
CA GLY A 68 2.02 11.11 20.58
C GLY A 68 3.24 10.26 20.98
N PHE A 69 2.97 9.03 21.44
CA PHE A 69 3.98 8.07 21.87
C PHE A 69 5.12 7.86 20.87
N ILE A 70 4.82 7.79 19.57
CA ILE A 70 5.87 7.56 18.54
C ILE A 70 6.75 8.81 18.39
N VAL A 71 6.17 10.00 18.42
CA VAL A 71 6.92 11.26 18.29
C VAL A 71 7.84 11.45 19.50
N GLU A 72 7.35 11.18 20.69
CA GLU A 72 8.13 11.22 21.93
C GLU A 72 9.28 10.18 21.89
N ALA A 73 8.99 8.95 21.50
CA ALA A 73 10.01 7.90 21.39
C ALA A 73 11.09 8.23 20.34
N LEU A 74 10.73 8.76 19.19
CA LEU A 74 11.68 9.16 18.14
C LEU A 74 12.49 10.41 18.54
N GLY A 75 11.89 11.32 19.30
CA GLY A 75 12.57 12.48 19.87
C GLY A 75 13.64 12.08 20.89
N THR A 76 13.34 11.12 21.79
CA THR A 76 14.30 10.62 22.79
C THR A 76 15.48 9.87 22.17
N VAL A 77 15.27 9.20 21.02
CA VAL A 77 16.34 8.50 20.26
C VAL A 77 17.12 9.46 19.35
N GLY A 78 16.71 10.74 19.25
CA GLY A 78 17.38 11.74 18.42
C GLY A 78 17.14 11.58 16.91
N LEU A 79 16.16 10.79 16.52
CA LEU A 79 15.77 10.59 15.12
C LEU A 79 14.82 11.68 14.60
N LEU A 80 14.18 12.42 15.50
CA LEU A 80 13.35 13.56 15.16
C LEU A 80 14.00 14.85 15.73
N PRO A 81 14.11 15.94 14.91
CA PRO A 81 14.54 17.23 15.46
C PRO A 81 13.52 17.74 16.49
N PRO A 82 13.92 18.61 17.46
CA PRO A 82 13.06 19.07 18.54
C PRO A 82 11.74 19.73 18.09
N GLU A 83 11.71 20.27 16.88
CA GLU A 83 10.50 20.85 16.24
C GLU A 83 9.96 19.96 15.11
N GLY A 84 10.45 18.74 14.98
CA GLY A 84 10.09 17.82 13.92
C GLY A 84 8.67 17.28 14.11
N ARG A 85 7.80 17.52 13.12
CA ARG A 85 6.43 17.00 13.08
C ARG A 85 6.36 15.84 12.11
N ILE A 86 5.71 14.77 12.54
CA ILE A 86 5.35 13.65 11.64
C ILE A 86 3.94 13.89 11.08
N LEU A 87 2.99 14.22 11.95
CA LEU A 87 1.62 14.53 11.55
C LEU A 87 1.60 15.76 10.62
N SER A 88 0.63 15.82 9.74
CA SER A 88 0.46 16.88 8.74
C SER A 88 1.56 16.93 7.66
N THR A 89 2.29 15.83 7.46
CA THR A 89 3.32 15.67 6.41
C THR A 89 2.88 14.69 5.32
N SER A 90 3.58 14.73 4.17
CA SER A 90 3.40 13.74 3.11
C SER A 90 3.72 12.31 3.59
N TRP A 91 4.69 12.16 4.49
CA TRP A 91 5.08 10.86 5.03
C TRP A 91 4.02 10.27 5.96
N ALA A 92 3.29 11.11 6.72
CA ALA A 92 2.16 10.63 7.52
C ALA A 92 1.03 10.08 6.62
N VAL A 93 0.72 10.80 5.52
CA VAL A 93 -0.27 10.33 4.54
C VAL A 93 0.15 9.01 3.91
N VAL A 94 1.38 8.93 3.40
CA VAL A 94 1.92 7.71 2.78
C VAL A 94 1.97 6.57 3.80
N GLY A 95 2.41 6.81 5.03
CA GLY A 95 2.42 5.81 6.10
C GLY A 95 1.02 5.27 6.43
N GLY A 96 0.03 6.15 6.49
CA GLY A 96 -1.38 5.77 6.66
C GLY A 96 -1.89 4.90 5.51
N LEU A 97 -1.60 5.28 4.26
CA LEU A 97 -1.92 4.46 3.08
C LEU A 97 -1.27 3.08 3.16
N VAL A 98 0.02 3.02 3.47
CA VAL A 98 0.76 1.76 3.61
C VAL A 98 0.11 0.88 4.67
N TYR A 99 -0.12 1.38 5.88
CA TYR A 99 -0.72 0.60 6.96
C TYR A 99 -2.12 0.09 6.58
N ASN A 100 -2.95 0.97 6.01
CA ASN A 100 -4.34 0.63 5.72
C ASN A 100 -4.48 -0.39 4.58
N PHE A 101 -3.58 -0.36 3.58
CA PHE A 101 -3.66 -1.24 2.41
C PHE A 101 -2.66 -2.40 2.42
N LEU A 102 -1.73 -2.47 3.39
CA LEU A 102 -0.72 -3.54 3.47
C LEU A 102 -1.29 -4.96 3.37
N PRO A 103 -2.38 -5.33 4.05
CA PRO A 103 -2.94 -6.67 3.92
C PRO A 103 -3.40 -7.03 2.51
N PHE A 104 -3.91 -6.05 1.73
CA PHE A 104 -4.28 -6.25 0.32
C PHE A 104 -3.07 -6.52 -0.59
N MET A 105 -1.87 -6.13 -0.15
CA MET A 105 -0.62 -6.48 -0.84
C MET A 105 -0.11 -7.85 -0.39
N VAL A 106 -0.15 -8.14 0.91
CA VAL A 106 0.39 -9.38 1.49
C VAL A 106 -0.36 -10.61 0.96
N LEU A 107 -1.70 -10.58 0.93
CA LEU A 107 -2.51 -11.75 0.61
C LEU A 107 -2.32 -12.26 -0.83
N PRO A 108 -2.37 -11.44 -1.90
CA PRO A 108 -2.11 -11.93 -3.25
C PRO A 108 -0.68 -12.46 -3.45
N ILE A 109 0.31 -11.78 -2.86
CA ILE A 109 1.71 -12.24 -2.91
C ILE A 109 1.85 -13.60 -2.21
N TYR A 110 1.26 -13.73 -1.01
CA TYR A 110 1.25 -14.97 -0.26
C TYR A 110 0.61 -16.11 -1.06
N VAL A 111 -0.58 -15.91 -1.64
CA VAL A 111 -1.28 -16.91 -2.44
C VAL A 111 -0.45 -17.32 -3.66
N SER A 112 0.22 -16.39 -4.30
CA SER A 112 1.08 -16.68 -5.44
C SER A 112 2.32 -17.49 -5.03
N LEU A 113 2.96 -17.14 -3.89
CA LEU A 113 4.10 -17.87 -3.35
C LEU A 113 3.71 -19.27 -2.87
N GLU A 114 2.53 -19.45 -2.29
CA GLU A 114 2.05 -20.74 -1.79
C GLU A 114 1.77 -21.74 -2.92
N LYS A 115 1.44 -21.26 -4.12
CA LYS A 115 1.24 -22.10 -5.31
C LYS A 115 2.54 -22.63 -5.92
N ILE A 116 3.70 -22.12 -5.53
CA ILE A 116 5.00 -22.57 -6.05
C ILE A 116 5.30 -23.98 -5.49
N ASP A 117 5.51 -24.95 -6.40
CA ASP A 117 5.90 -26.31 -6.00
C ASP A 117 7.22 -26.28 -5.20
N PRO A 118 7.26 -26.84 -3.98
CA PRO A 118 8.48 -26.91 -3.17
C PRO A 118 9.66 -27.54 -3.91
N ARG A 119 9.40 -28.48 -4.83
CA ARG A 119 10.44 -29.13 -5.65
C ARG A 119 11.18 -28.14 -6.54
N LEU A 120 10.49 -27.11 -7.05
CA LEU A 120 11.13 -26.04 -7.84
C LEU A 120 12.06 -25.20 -6.97
N VAL A 121 11.70 -24.97 -5.70
CA VAL A 121 12.54 -24.26 -4.74
C VAL A 121 13.79 -25.07 -4.39
N GLU A 122 13.66 -26.40 -4.22
CA GLU A 122 14.78 -27.32 -3.97
C GLU A 122 15.70 -27.38 -5.19
N ALA A 123 15.16 -27.64 -6.39
CA ALA A 123 15.93 -27.67 -7.63
C ALA A 123 16.67 -26.34 -7.90
N SER A 124 16.06 -25.21 -7.52
CA SER A 124 16.73 -23.89 -7.68
C SER A 124 17.97 -23.76 -6.81
N ARG A 125 18.02 -24.40 -5.64
CA ARG A 125 19.18 -24.41 -4.76
C ARG A 125 20.31 -25.26 -5.33
N ASP A 126 19.98 -26.39 -5.93
CA ASP A 126 20.96 -27.29 -6.55
C ASP A 126 21.57 -26.67 -7.81
N LEU A 127 20.77 -25.99 -8.64
CA LEU A 127 21.23 -25.39 -9.90
C LEU A 127 22.00 -24.08 -9.72
N TYR A 128 21.63 -23.26 -8.76
CA TYR A 128 22.17 -21.89 -8.64
C TYR A 128 23.16 -21.69 -7.49
N SER A 129 23.47 -22.70 -6.70
CA SER A 129 24.47 -22.67 -5.60
C SER A 129 24.34 -21.52 -4.59
N SER A 130 23.48 -20.52 -4.81
CA SER A 130 23.20 -19.43 -3.88
C SER A 130 21.70 -19.16 -3.76
N ALA A 131 21.22 -18.99 -2.53
CA ALA A 131 19.82 -18.72 -2.22
C ALA A 131 19.29 -17.45 -2.91
N GLY A 132 20.13 -16.41 -3.08
CA GLY A 132 19.76 -15.17 -3.74
C GLY A 132 19.51 -15.35 -5.24
N ARG A 133 20.29 -16.18 -5.94
CA ARG A 133 20.07 -16.46 -7.36
C ARG A 133 18.83 -17.33 -7.58
N GLY A 134 18.58 -18.32 -6.74
CA GLY A 134 17.36 -19.12 -6.78
C GLY A 134 16.11 -18.24 -6.53
N PHE A 135 16.20 -17.33 -5.57
CA PHE A 135 15.15 -16.36 -5.31
C PHE A 135 14.85 -15.47 -6.54
N THR A 136 15.85 -14.81 -7.09
CA THR A 136 15.64 -13.83 -8.18
C THR A 136 15.29 -14.46 -9.52
N LYS A 137 15.75 -15.70 -9.78
CA LYS A 137 15.53 -16.37 -11.07
C LYS A 137 14.33 -17.34 -11.09
N VAL A 138 13.87 -17.79 -9.91
CA VAL A 138 12.78 -18.77 -9.83
C VAL A 138 11.62 -18.22 -9.00
N ILE A 139 11.84 -17.91 -7.72
CA ILE A 139 10.75 -17.55 -6.82
C ILE A 139 10.12 -16.20 -7.20
N LEU A 140 10.94 -15.19 -7.44
CA LEU A 140 10.46 -13.85 -7.77
C LEU A 140 9.64 -13.83 -9.07
N PRO A 141 10.10 -14.40 -10.21
CA PRO A 141 9.29 -14.42 -11.42
C PRO A 141 7.97 -15.20 -11.26
N LEU A 142 8.00 -16.37 -10.59
CA LEU A 142 6.80 -17.17 -10.36
C LEU A 142 5.79 -16.49 -9.41
N SER A 143 6.24 -15.59 -8.56
CA SER A 143 5.38 -14.82 -7.65
C SER A 143 4.91 -13.48 -8.23
N MET A 144 5.42 -13.06 -9.39
CA MET A 144 5.06 -11.78 -10.02
C MET A 144 3.56 -11.60 -10.21
N PRO A 145 2.74 -12.58 -10.62
CA PRO A 145 1.31 -12.42 -10.72
C PRO A 145 0.67 -11.92 -9.41
N GLY A 146 1.14 -12.44 -8.26
CA GLY A 146 0.68 -11.97 -6.94
C GLY A 146 1.11 -10.54 -6.62
N VAL A 147 2.33 -10.15 -6.98
CA VAL A 147 2.83 -8.77 -6.83
C VAL A 147 2.02 -7.80 -7.69
N LEU A 148 1.73 -8.19 -8.94
CA LEU A 148 0.95 -7.38 -9.87
C LEU A 148 -0.49 -7.18 -9.38
N ALA A 149 -1.15 -8.28 -8.98
CA ALA A 149 -2.50 -8.23 -8.43
C ALA A 149 -2.57 -7.37 -7.15
N GLY A 150 -1.65 -7.59 -6.21
CA GLY A 150 -1.57 -6.80 -4.97
C GLY A 150 -1.31 -5.32 -5.25
N SER A 151 -0.45 -5.01 -6.23
CA SER A 151 -0.17 -3.62 -6.61
C SER A 151 -1.41 -2.91 -7.11
N LEU A 152 -2.22 -3.53 -7.95
CA LEU A 152 -3.48 -2.96 -8.44
C LEU A 152 -4.50 -2.79 -7.30
N LEU A 153 -4.66 -3.82 -6.45
CA LEU A 153 -5.57 -3.78 -5.30
C LEU A 153 -5.22 -2.67 -4.29
N CYS A 154 -3.96 -2.27 -4.20
CA CYS A 154 -3.51 -1.19 -3.32
C CYS A 154 -3.50 0.16 -4.03
N PHE A 155 -2.98 0.25 -5.26
CA PHE A 155 -2.78 1.49 -5.98
C PHE A 155 -4.10 2.17 -6.33
N ILE A 156 -5.10 1.40 -6.82
CA ILE A 156 -6.39 1.97 -7.24
C ILE A 156 -7.09 2.71 -6.10
N PRO A 157 -7.38 2.07 -4.95
CA PRO A 157 -8.04 2.78 -3.85
C PRO A 157 -7.14 3.84 -3.20
N ALA A 158 -5.81 3.64 -3.13
CA ALA A 158 -4.89 4.63 -2.59
C ALA A 158 -4.85 5.92 -3.42
N SER A 159 -4.99 5.84 -4.74
CA SER A 159 -5.00 7.03 -5.61
C SER A 159 -6.23 7.92 -5.41
N GLY A 160 -7.36 7.34 -5.00
CA GLY A 160 -8.61 8.03 -4.69
C GLY A 160 -8.84 8.30 -3.20
N ASP A 161 -7.87 7.96 -2.35
CA ASP A 161 -8.02 8.11 -0.90
C ASP A 161 -8.20 9.58 -0.49
N PHE A 162 -9.17 9.81 0.37
CA PHE A 162 -9.42 11.11 0.98
C PHE A 162 -9.24 11.08 2.50
N ILE A 163 -9.41 9.92 3.13
CA ILE A 163 -9.41 9.80 4.59
C ILE A 163 -7.99 10.02 5.14
N ASN A 164 -6.98 9.29 4.63
CA ASN A 164 -5.60 9.50 5.10
C ASN A 164 -5.12 10.93 4.81
N ALA A 165 -5.44 11.48 3.62
CA ALA A 165 -5.05 12.83 3.26
C ALA A 165 -5.70 13.91 4.13
N ASP A 166 -6.96 13.72 4.54
CA ASP A 166 -7.69 14.70 5.37
C ASP A 166 -7.30 14.61 6.86
N TYR A 167 -7.11 13.39 7.38
CA TYR A 167 -6.82 13.19 8.82
C TYR A 167 -5.34 13.24 9.18
N LEU A 168 -4.44 12.76 8.31
CA LEU A 168 -2.99 12.69 8.58
C LEU A 168 -2.20 13.76 7.83
N GLY A 169 -2.80 14.37 6.81
CA GLY A 169 -2.17 15.39 5.98
C GLY A 169 -2.43 16.81 6.44
N SER A 170 -2.13 17.75 5.54
CA SER A 170 -2.33 19.18 5.68
C SER A 170 -2.91 19.77 4.40
N THR A 171 -3.20 21.05 4.38
CA THR A 171 -3.63 21.75 3.17
C THR A 171 -2.63 21.65 2.02
N LYS A 172 -1.33 21.47 2.32
CA LYS A 172 -0.27 21.30 1.32
C LYS A 172 -0.17 19.85 0.78
N THR A 173 -0.76 18.88 1.47
CA THR A 173 -0.71 17.46 1.11
C THR A 173 -2.04 16.92 0.61
N THR A 174 -2.99 17.81 0.30
CA THR A 174 -4.33 17.47 -0.20
C THR A 174 -4.24 16.62 -1.46
N MET A 175 -5.00 15.52 -1.49
CA MET A 175 -5.15 14.62 -2.63
C MET A 175 -6.44 14.91 -3.40
N MET A 176 -6.57 14.37 -4.61
CA MET A 176 -7.74 14.60 -5.46
C MET A 176 -9.04 14.06 -4.82
N GLY A 177 -8.96 12.91 -4.12
CA GLY A 177 -10.09 12.38 -3.36
C GLY A 177 -10.66 13.35 -2.33
N THR A 178 -9.78 14.06 -1.59
CA THR A 178 -10.19 15.09 -0.61
C THR A 178 -10.86 16.29 -1.30
N VAL A 179 -10.37 16.70 -2.48
CA VAL A 179 -10.98 17.78 -3.24
C VAL A 179 -12.39 17.40 -3.70
N ILE A 180 -12.56 16.21 -4.26
CA ILE A 180 -13.86 15.69 -4.70
C ILE A 180 -14.82 15.62 -3.51
N GLN A 181 -14.39 15.06 -2.39
CA GLN A 181 -15.18 14.95 -1.17
C GLN A 181 -15.65 16.33 -0.67
N LYS A 182 -14.76 17.34 -0.64
CA LYS A 182 -15.09 18.71 -0.23
C LYS A 182 -16.07 19.37 -1.18
N GLN A 183 -15.90 19.20 -2.50
CA GLN A 183 -16.86 19.72 -3.48
C GLN A 183 -18.24 19.10 -3.30
N PHE A 184 -18.30 17.81 -3.04
CA PHE A 184 -19.56 17.08 -2.88
C PHE A 184 -20.28 17.40 -1.55
N LEU A 185 -19.56 17.32 -0.41
CA LEU A 185 -20.17 17.41 0.92
C LEU A 185 -20.25 18.83 1.47
N VAL A 186 -19.25 19.68 1.18
CA VAL A 186 -19.13 21.02 1.80
C VAL A 186 -19.65 22.09 0.87
N VAL A 187 -19.13 22.17 -0.36
CA VAL A 187 -19.52 23.18 -1.36
C VAL A 187 -20.88 22.83 -1.97
N LYS A 188 -21.22 21.52 -2.03
CA LYS A 188 -22.45 20.99 -2.65
C LYS A 188 -22.54 21.29 -4.15
N ASP A 189 -21.39 21.46 -4.82
CA ASP A 189 -21.28 21.55 -6.27
C ASP A 189 -21.14 20.14 -6.86
N TYR A 190 -22.28 19.45 -6.97
CA TYR A 190 -22.36 18.08 -7.45
C TYR A 190 -21.88 17.92 -8.92
N PRO A 191 -22.18 18.82 -9.85
CA PRO A 191 -21.68 18.72 -11.21
C PRO A 191 -20.15 18.75 -11.28
N THR A 192 -19.50 19.66 -10.55
CA THR A 192 -18.04 19.74 -10.50
C THR A 192 -17.42 18.53 -9.82
N ALA A 193 -18.00 18.06 -8.70
CA ALA A 193 -17.54 16.84 -8.01
C ALA A 193 -17.64 15.62 -8.93
N ALA A 194 -18.75 15.47 -9.66
CA ALA A 194 -18.93 14.39 -10.63
C ALA A 194 -17.90 14.46 -11.76
N ALA A 195 -17.71 15.62 -12.37
CA ALA A 195 -16.72 15.79 -13.44
C ALA A 195 -15.29 15.43 -12.97
N MET A 196 -14.89 15.85 -11.76
CA MET A 196 -13.60 15.51 -11.17
C MET A 196 -13.46 14.00 -10.93
N SER A 197 -14.53 13.34 -10.46
CA SER A 197 -14.56 11.89 -10.25
C SER A 197 -14.38 11.12 -11.56
N PHE A 198 -15.05 11.55 -12.63
CA PHE A 198 -14.88 10.95 -13.95
C PHE A 198 -13.47 11.12 -14.50
N VAL A 199 -12.86 12.29 -14.32
CA VAL A 199 -11.46 12.55 -14.72
C VAL A 199 -10.51 11.62 -13.96
N LEU A 200 -10.66 11.53 -12.62
CA LEU A 200 -9.84 10.64 -11.79
C LEU A 200 -10.00 9.19 -12.23
N MET A 201 -11.25 8.74 -12.41
CA MET A 201 -11.55 7.38 -12.87
C MET A 201 -10.92 7.08 -14.24
N ALA A 202 -11.03 8.01 -15.20
CA ALA A 202 -10.44 7.84 -16.53
C ALA A 202 -8.91 7.71 -16.47
N ILE A 203 -8.24 8.50 -15.64
CA ILE A 203 -6.78 8.44 -15.46
C ILE A 203 -6.40 7.10 -14.81
N VAL A 204 -7.09 6.68 -13.74
CA VAL A 204 -6.83 5.40 -13.07
C VAL A 204 -7.03 4.24 -14.06
N LEU A 205 -8.13 4.25 -14.83
CA LEU A 205 -8.40 3.22 -15.83
C LEU A 205 -7.31 3.17 -16.90
N ALA A 206 -6.88 4.33 -17.42
CA ALA A 206 -5.81 4.41 -18.40
C ALA A 206 -4.49 3.84 -17.84
N LEU A 207 -4.13 4.19 -16.59
CA LEU A 207 -2.93 3.67 -15.93
C LEU A 207 -3.01 2.15 -15.70
N VAL A 208 -4.16 1.63 -15.29
CA VAL A 208 -4.39 0.19 -15.14
C VAL A 208 -4.25 -0.53 -16.47
N LEU A 209 -4.85 -0.01 -17.55
CA LEU A 209 -4.75 -0.61 -18.90
C LEU A 209 -3.30 -0.60 -19.42
N VAL A 210 -2.55 0.48 -19.19
CA VAL A 210 -1.13 0.53 -19.53
C VAL A 210 -0.33 -0.48 -18.71
N TYR A 211 -0.59 -0.55 -17.41
CA TYR A 211 0.08 -1.48 -16.49
C TYR A 211 -0.16 -2.94 -16.89
N THR A 212 -1.42 -3.32 -17.15
CA THR A 212 -1.77 -4.68 -17.56
C THR A 212 -1.17 -5.07 -18.91
N ARG A 213 -1.17 -4.15 -19.89
CA ARG A 213 -0.53 -4.40 -21.18
C ARG A 213 0.99 -4.49 -21.10
N ALA A 214 1.63 -3.64 -20.28
CA ALA A 214 3.09 -3.60 -20.18
C ALA A 214 3.66 -4.85 -19.49
N LEU A 215 2.90 -5.48 -18.60
CA LEU A 215 3.36 -6.60 -17.77
C LEU A 215 2.83 -7.97 -18.23
N GLY A 216 2.13 -8.00 -19.39
CA GLY A 216 1.72 -9.25 -20.05
C GLY A 216 0.82 -10.12 -19.18
N THR A 217 -0.31 -9.60 -18.73
CA THR A 217 -1.26 -10.34 -17.88
C THR A 217 -2.08 -11.39 -18.62
N GLU A 218 -1.63 -11.87 -19.77
CA GLU A 218 -2.30 -12.96 -20.52
C GLU A 218 -2.34 -14.27 -19.72
N ASP A 219 -1.49 -14.40 -18.69
CA ASP A 219 -1.44 -15.59 -17.82
C ASP A 219 -2.31 -15.47 -16.54
N LEU A 220 -3.14 -14.45 -16.39
CA LEU A 220 -3.99 -14.24 -15.20
C LEU A 220 -5.46 -14.69 -15.38
N VAL A 221 -5.80 -15.32 -16.52
CA VAL A 221 -7.14 -15.88 -16.81
C VAL A 221 -7.10 -17.39 -16.80
#